data_96fea09140dd6b36d2139d1cef9a4183
#
_entry.id   96fea09140dd6b36d2139d1cef9a4183
#
_cell.length_a   1.000
_cell.length_b   1.000
_cell.length_c   1.000
_cell.angle_alpha   90.00
_cell.angle_beta   90.00
_cell.angle_gamma   90.00
#
_symmetry.space_group_name_H-M   'P 1'
#
loop_
_entity.id
_entity.type
_entity.pdbx_description
1 polymer ?
#
loop_
_entity_poly.entity_id
_entity_poly.type
_entity_poly.pdbx_seq_one_letter_code
_entity_poly.pdbx_strand_id
1 'polypeptide(L)'
;GDTETFGSFIKSSPSTEEVGMMRQCLQELEKNPQVTATELVYKYNITSELVARHLNLPQLLMMLSGEKRLRVLSSVAELGLDLYGTENWQNTYYFHSNLNMSYINKKVYSIEQNQDIYNTSKIGINVSHLQATSGFPWRVMDIMASNACLVTDYHADFERLFGNIPIPTYDSTGEAYTVCRQLLNDEKRRSEIVAQCQEVIDRKYRFKHLLPKLEENSGVKLHV
;
A
#
# COMPACT_ATOMS: atom_id res chain seq x y z
N GLY A 1 7.24 -4.26 10.84
CA GLY A 1 7.08 -2.85 11.00
C GLY A 1 5.85 -2.40 11.76
N ASP A 2 4.67 -2.54 11.18
CA ASP A 2 3.48 -1.81 11.65
C ASP A 2 2.98 -2.28 13.04
N THR A 3 3.05 -3.57 13.32
CA THR A 3 2.65 -4.12 14.63
C THR A 3 3.65 -3.79 15.74
N GLU A 4 4.92 -3.61 15.45
CA GLU A 4 5.93 -3.15 16.40
C GLU A 4 5.67 -1.69 16.81
N THR A 5 5.27 -0.86 15.85
CA THR A 5 4.97 0.55 16.08
C THR A 5 3.79 0.72 17.02
N PHE A 6 2.70 -0.06 16.84
CA PHE A 6 1.56 -0.05 17.74
C PHE A 6 1.93 -0.54 19.15
N GLY A 7 2.65 -1.63 19.25
CA GLY A 7 3.14 -2.15 20.53
C GLY A 7 4.03 -1.14 21.27
N SER A 8 4.86 -0.39 20.55
CA SER A 8 5.71 0.67 21.12
C SER A 8 4.86 1.85 21.62
N PHE A 9 3.83 2.25 20.90
CA PHE A 9 2.89 3.29 21.34
C PHE A 9 2.20 2.91 22.65
N ILE A 10 1.65 1.71 22.74
CA ILE A 10 1.00 1.23 23.96
C ILE A 10 1.99 1.18 25.13
N LYS A 11 3.22 0.74 24.91
CA LYS A 11 4.28 0.70 25.93
C LYS A 11 4.74 2.08 26.40
N SER A 12 4.57 3.12 25.58
CA SER A 12 4.91 4.49 25.93
C SER A 12 3.94 5.12 26.95
N SER A 13 2.90 4.41 27.36
CA SER A 13 1.86 4.89 28.29
C SER A 13 1.24 6.22 27.84
N PRO A 14 0.60 6.24 26.66
CA PRO A 14 0.07 7.48 26.10
C PRO A 14 -0.97 8.13 27.01
N SER A 15 -1.04 9.45 26.98
CA SER A 15 -2.05 10.23 27.72
C SER A 15 -3.47 9.91 27.23
N THR A 16 -4.47 10.23 28.04
CA THR A 16 -5.89 10.08 27.63
C THR A 16 -6.21 10.90 26.37
N GLU A 17 -5.59 12.04 26.20
CA GLU A 17 -5.74 12.91 25.03
C GLU A 17 -5.18 12.26 23.77
N GLU A 18 -3.97 11.70 23.84
CA GLU A 18 -3.34 10.97 22.73
C GLU A 18 -4.16 9.75 22.32
N VAL A 19 -4.65 8.98 23.29
CA VAL A 19 -5.53 7.84 23.04
C VAL A 19 -6.84 8.29 22.39
N GLY A 20 -7.42 9.38 22.87
CA GLY A 20 -8.64 9.98 22.31
C GLY A 20 -8.46 10.40 20.85
N MET A 21 -7.38 11.10 20.56
CA MET A 21 -7.04 11.53 19.20
C MET A 21 -6.76 10.35 18.27
N MET A 22 -6.00 9.35 18.71
CA MET A 22 -5.77 8.13 17.95
C MET A 22 -7.09 7.45 17.59
N ARG A 23 -8.01 7.35 18.54
CA ARG A 23 -9.34 6.75 18.31
C ARG A 23 -10.13 7.53 17.26
N GLN A 24 -10.11 8.86 17.29
CA GLN A 24 -10.78 9.69 16.30
C GLN A 24 -10.17 9.51 14.91
N CYS A 25 -8.85 9.47 14.80
CA CYS A 25 -8.16 9.21 13.54
C CYS A 25 -8.50 7.82 12.97
N LEU A 26 -8.55 6.80 13.83
CA LEU A 26 -8.93 5.45 13.43
C LEU A 26 -10.39 5.36 12.96
N GLN A 27 -11.31 6.06 13.62
CA GLN A 27 -12.71 6.15 13.19
C GLN A 27 -12.86 6.86 11.84
N GLU A 28 -12.06 7.89 11.60
CA GLU A 28 -12.06 8.56 10.31
C GLU A 28 -11.52 7.65 9.20
N LEU A 29 -10.41 6.97 9.46
CA LEU A 29 -9.82 6.01 8.54
C LEU A 29 -10.78 4.86 8.20
N GLU A 30 -11.62 4.45 9.17
CA GLU A 30 -12.64 3.43 8.96
C GLU A 30 -13.73 3.89 7.99
N LYS A 31 -14.12 5.17 8.08
CA LYS A 31 -15.13 5.79 7.19
C LYS A 31 -14.57 6.14 5.82
N ASN A 32 -13.33 6.62 5.80
CA ASN A 32 -12.63 7.05 4.60
C ASN A 32 -11.19 6.51 4.59
N PRO A 33 -10.94 5.32 4.02
CA PRO A 33 -9.59 4.75 3.91
C PRO A 33 -8.62 5.58 3.05
N GLN A 34 -9.14 6.53 2.28
CA GLN A 34 -8.34 7.43 1.45
C GLN A 34 -7.98 8.74 2.15
N VAL A 35 -8.44 8.94 3.40
CA VAL A 35 -8.09 10.14 4.17
C VAL A 35 -6.57 10.33 4.19
N THR A 36 -6.13 11.53 3.91
CA THR A 36 -4.71 11.89 3.92
C THR A 36 -4.23 12.30 5.32
N ALA A 37 -2.93 12.23 5.53
CA ALA A 37 -2.30 12.73 6.76
C ALA A 37 -2.63 14.20 7.01
N THR A 38 -2.62 15.02 5.96
CA THR A 38 -2.92 16.45 6.03
C THR A 38 -4.36 16.69 6.47
N GLU A 39 -5.32 15.97 5.92
CA GLU A 39 -6.73 16.07 6.33
C GLU A 39 -6.93 15.70 7.80
N LEU A 40 -6.28 14.64 8.29
CA LEU A 40 -6.35 14.26 9.71
C LEU A 40 -5.76 15.35 10.62
N VAL A 41 -4.61 15.90 10.25
CA VAL A 41 -3.97 17.00 11.01
C VAL A 41 -4.89 18.21 11.12
N TYR A 42 -5.49 18.64 10.01
CA TYR A 42 -6.42 19.79 10.02
C TYR A 42 -7.72 19.48 10.74
N LYS A 43 -8.35 18.35 10.46
CA LYS A 43 -9.66 17.98 11.01
C LYS A 43 -9.65 17.86 12.54
N TYR A 44 -8.59 17.28 13.07
CA TYR A 44 -8.45 17.04 14.52
C TYR A 44 -7.56 18.07 15.22
N ASN A 45 -7.21 19.17 14.52
CA ASN A 45 -6.38 20.26 15.06
C ASN A 45 -5.13 19.74 15.75
N ILE A 46 -4.43 18.80 15.08
CA ILE A 46 -3.18 18.23 15.59
C ILE A 46 -2.12 19.32 15.53
N THR A 47 -2.01 20.10 16.60
CA THR A 47 -1.12 21.26 16.66
C THR A 47 0.35 20.85 16.79
N SER A 48 1.25 21.72 16.36
CA SER A 48 2.68 21.52 16.57
C SER A 48 3.06 21.41 18.06
N GLU A 49 2.28 22.01 18.94
CA GLU A 49 2.48 21.94 20.38
C GLU A 49 2.10 20.56 20.94
N LEU A 50 0.99 19.99 20.50
CA LEU A 50 0.57 18.64 20.84
C LEU A 50 1.60 17.62 20.36
N VAL A 51 2.07 17.78 19.12
CA VAL A 51 3.12 16.94 18.51
C VAL A 51 4.44 17.05 19.29
N ALA A 52 4.82 18.26 19.68
CA ALA A 52 6.10 18.47 20.37
C ALA A 52 6.11 17.92 21.80
N ARG A 53 4.97 17.91 22.49
CA ARG A 53 4.88 17.47 23.88
C ARG A 53 4.70 15.98 24.06
N HIS A 54 3.90 15.32 23.21
CA HIS A 54 3.42 13.97 23.50
C HIS A 54 3.27 13.08 22.26
N LEU A 55 3.16 13.62 21.06
CA LEU A 55 2.87 12.86 19.87
C LEU A 55 4.00 12.95 18.86
N ASN A 56 4.64 11.82 18.61
CA ASN A 56 5.52 11.68 17.46
C ASN A 56 4.65 11.53 16.20
N LEU A 57 4.40 12.62 15.47
CA LEU A 57 3.57 12.62 14.26
C LEU A 57 4.00 11.56 13.23
N PRO A 58 5.29 11.38 12.92
CA PRO A 58 5.72 10.26 12.06
C PRO A 58 5.25 8.90 12.58
N GLN A 59 5.35 8.67 13.88
CA GLN A 59 4.91 7.40 14.49
C GLN A 59 3.40 7.22 14.38
N LEU A 60 2.60 8.26 14.63
CA LEU A 60 1.15 8.23 14.43
C LEU A 60 0.81 7.86 12.98
N LEU A 61 1.43 8.51 12.01
CA LEU A 61 1.18 8.27 10.59
C LEU A 61 1.59 6.85 10.16
N MET A 62 2.66 6.32 10.71
CA MET A 62 3.06 4.93 10.49
C MET A 62 2.01 3.95 11.05
N MET A 63 1.51 4.21 12.26
CA MET A 63 0.48 3.38 12.88
C MET A 63 -0.83 3.40 12.09
N LEU A 64 -1.29 4.59 11.69
CA LEU A 64 -2.51 4.74 10.89
C LEU A 64 -2.36 4.10 9.50
N SER A 65 -1.19 4.23 8.88
CA SER A 65 -0.90 3.56 7.60
C SER A 65 -0.87 2.04 7.73
N GLY A 66 -0.33 1.56 8.85
CA GLY A 66 -0.35 0.14 9.21
C GLY A 66 -1.78 -0.37 9.38
N GLU A 67 -2.61 0.35 10.13
CA GLU A 67 -4.01 0.00 10.34
C GLU A 67 -4.82 0.01 9.03
N LYS A 68 -4.64 1.03 8.18
CA LYS A 68 -5.22 1.06 6.82
C LYS A 68 -4.89 -0.21 6.06
N ARG A 69 -3.60 -0.59 6.05
CA ARG A 69 -3.14 -1.80 5.36
C ARG A 69 -3.77 -3.06 5.94
N LEU A 70 -3.79 -3.21 7.26
CA LEU A 70 -4.38 -4.37 7.92
C LEU A 70 -5.87 -4.52 7.59
N ARG A 71 -6.62 -3.42 7.60
CA ARG A 71 -8.06 -3.42 7.27
C ARG A 71 -8.32 -3.82 5.82
N VAL A 72 -7.59 -3.22 4.87
CA VAL A 72 -7.74 -3.54 3.44
C VAL A 72 -7.37 -5.01 3.19
N LEU A 73 -6.22 -5.47 3.68
CA LEU A 73 -5.79 -6.85 3.48
C LEU A 73 -6.72 -7.86 4.17
N SER A 74 -7.21 -7.52 5.38
CA SER A 74 -8.18 -8.34 6.10
C SER A 74 -9.49 -8.50 5.33
N SER A 75 -9.94 -7.45 4.63
CA SER A 75 -11.18 -7.52 3.84
C SER A 75 -11.09 -8.47 2.65
N VAL A 76 -9.89 -8.71 2.11
CA VAL A 76 -9.67 -9.60 0.96
C VAL A 76 -9.07 -10.96 1.34
N ALA A 77 -8.81 -11.20 2.63
CA ALA A 77 -8.11 -12.41 3.09
C ALA A 77 -8.81 -13.72 2.68
N GLU A 78 -10.14 -13.77 2.76
CA GLU A 78 -10.93 -14.96 2.39
C GLU A 78 -10.91 -15.28 0.88
N LEU A 79 -10.43 -14.35 0.05
CA LEU A 79 -10.29 -14.56 -1.39
C LEU A 79 -9.01 -15.34 -1.76
N GLY A 80 -8.27 -15.85 -0.79
CA GLY A 80 -7.02 -16.59 -0.98
C GLY A 80 -5.80 -15.68 -1.01
N LEU A 81 -5.75 -14.71 -0.08
CA LEU A 81 -4.60 -13.83 0.09
C LEU A 81 -3.39 -14.57 0.63
N ASP A 82 -2.24 -14.40 -0.03
CA ASP A 82 -0.93 -14.83 0.45
C ASP A 82 -0.12 -13.62 0.93
N LEU A 83 0.30 -13.62 2.19
CA LEU A 83 1.13 -12.60 2.78
C LEU A 83 2.57 -13.08 2.96
N TYR A 84 3.50 -12.41 2.32
CA TYR A 84 4.93 -12.64 2.45
C TYR A 84 5.59 -11.54 3.29
N GLY A 85 6.65 -11.86 4.01
CA GLY A 85 7.41 -10.87 4.77
C GLY A 85 7.98 -11.40 6.08
N THR A 86 8.16 -10.50 7.03
CA THR A 86 8.73 -10.83 8.34
C THR A 86 7.71 -11.50 9.25
N GLU A 87 8.22 -12.18 10.27
CA GLU A 87 7.43 -12.82 11.33
C GLU A 87 6.49 -11.88 12.11
N ASN A 88 6.66 -10.57 11.95
CA ASN A 88 5.75 -9.57 12.54
C ASN A 88 4.28 -9.75 12.11
N TRP A 89 4.03 -10.42 10.98
CA TRP A 89 2.67 -10.78 10.58
C TRP A 89 1.97 -11.73 11.56
N GLN A 90 2.72 -12.49 12.35
CA GLN A 90 2.15 -13.35 13.41
C GLN A 90 1.46 -12.54 14.52
N ASN A 91 1.91 -11.30 14.75
CA ASN A 91 1.31 -10.41 15.76
C ASN A 91 -0.10 -9.94 15.38
N THR A 92 -0.53 -10.13 14.12
CA THR A 92 -1.88 -9.80 13.67
C THR A 92 -2.95 -10.75 14.25
N TYR A 93 -2.54 -11.89 14.80
CA TYR A 93 -3.44 -12.92 15.34
C TYR A 93 -4.54 -12.35 16.26
N TYR A 94 -4.18 -11.40 17.12
CA TYR A 94 -5.11 -10.85 18.12
C TYR A 94 -6.12 -9.84 17.57
N PHE A 95 -5.84 -9.22 16.42
CA PHE A 95 -6.64 -8.13 15.88
C PHE A 95 -7.22 -8.46 14.50
N HIS A 96 -6.49 -9.23 13.71
CA HIS A 96 -6.83 -9.64 12.35
C HIS A 96 -6.41 -11.10 12.14
N SER A 97 -7.10 -12.03 12.80
CA SER A 97 -6.74 -13.45 12.80
C SER A 97 -6.74 -14.07 11.39
N ASN A 98 -7.58 -13.58 10.49
CA ASN A 98 -7.62 -14.00 9.09
C ASN A 98 -6.32 -13.65 8.33
N LEU A 99 -5.66 -12.56 8.66
CA LEU A 99 -4.34 -12.23 8.10
C LEU A 99 -3.24 -13.15 8.60
N ASN A 100 -3.33 -13.58 9.86
CA ASN A 100 -2.39 -14.56 10.38
C ASN A 100 -2.49 -15.90 9.61
N MET A 101 -3.68 -16.31 9.25
CA MET A 101 -3.92 -17.50 8.42
C MET A 101 -3.42 -17.33 6.97
N SER A 102 -3.39 -16.11 6.47
CA SER A 102 -2.88 -15.77 5.13
C SER A 102 -1.34 -15.67 5.10
N TYR A 103 -0.68 -15.65 6.25
CA TYR A 103 0.75 -15.45 6.33
C TYR A 103 1.53 -16.69 5.89
N ILE A 104 2.26 -16.52 4.80
CA ILE A 104 3.24 -17.49 4.33
C ILE A 104 4.56 -17.19 5.05
N ASN A 105 4.98 -18.04 5.97
CA ASN A 105 6.22 -17.85 6.75
C ASN A 105 7.47 -17.93 5.86
N LYS A 106 7.56 -17.00 4.92
CA LYS A 106 8.66 -16.89 3.95
C LYS A 106 9.03 -15.43 3.77
N LYS A 107 10.25 -15.11 4.11
CA LYS A 107 10.85 -13.80 3.83
C LYS A 107 11.26 -13.75 2.36
N VAL A 108 11.01 -12.60 1.73
CA VAL A 108 11.37 -12.32 0.32
C VAL A 108 12.45 -11.24 0.33
N TYR A 109 13.64 -11.59 -0.15
CA TYR A 109 14.80 -10.71 -0.09
C TYR A 109 15.41 -10.40 -1.46
N SER A 110 15.08 -11.17 -2.48
CA SER A 110 15.62 -10.94 -3.81
C SER A 110 14.55 -10.47 -4.79
N ILE A 111 15.00 -9.78 -5.84
CA ILE A 111 14.15 -9.30 -6.93
C ILE A 111 13.49 -10.50 -7.62
N GLU A 112 14.25 -11.57 -7.85
CA GLU A 112 13.80 -12.79 -8.52
C GLU A 112 12.66 -13.46 -7.74
N GLN A 113 12.82 -13.60 -6.41
CA GLN A 113 11.77 -14.16 -5.55
C GLN A 113 10.49 -13.31 -5.60
N ASN A 114 10.63 -11.99 -5.58
CA ASN A 114 9.50 -11.07 -5.67
C ASN A 114 8.80 -11.19 -7.03
N GLN A 115 9.57 -11.27 -8.10
CA GLN A 115 9.06 -11.46 -9.45
C GLN A 115 8.33 -12.80 -9.63
N ASP A 116 8.86 -13.88 -9.07
CA ASP A 116 8.23 -15.20 -9.11
C ASP A 116 6.87 -15.19 -8.41
N ILE A 117 6.78 -14.54 -7.23
CA ILE A 117 5.52 -14.41 -6.50
C ILE A 117 4.49 -13.65 -7.35
N TYR A 118 4.85 -12.50 -7.91
CA TYR A 118 3.91 -11.74 -8.73
C TYR A 118 3.55 -12.48 -10.03
N ASN A 119 4.49 -13.18 -10.67
CA ASN A 119 4.22 -13.92 -11.89
C ASN A 119 3.30 -15.15 -11.69
N THR A 120 3.26 -15.69 -10.48
CA THR A 120 2.38 -16.82 -10.13
C THR A 120 1.06 -16.38 -9.47
N SER A 121 0.93 -15.10 -9.14
CA SER A 121 -0.27 -14.53 -8.54
C SER A 121 -1.26 -14.03 -9.60
N LYS A 122 -2.55 -14.22 -9.37
CA LYS A 122 -3.60 -13.63 -10.24
C LYS A 122 -3.74 -12.13 -10.04
N ILE A 123 -3.58 -11.66 -8.81
CA ILE A 123 -3.74 -10.27 -8.39
C ILE A 123 -2.58 -9.88 -7.49
N GLY A 124 -2.00 -8.71 -7.72
CA GLY A 124 -1.12 -8.03 -6.79
C GLY A 124 -1.84 -6.84 -6.16
N ILE A 125 -2.09 -6.89 -4.85
CA ILE A 125 -2.75 -5.79 -4.15
C ILE A 125 -1.72 -4.81 -3.57
N ASN A 126 -1.91 -3.52 -3.81
CA ASN A 126 -1.15 -2.44 -3.20
C ASN A 126 -2.02 -1.62 -2.25
N VAL A 127 -1.44 -1.23 -1.12
CA VAL A 127 -2.01 -0.27 -0.17
C VAL A 127 -0.96 0.80 0.07
N SER A 128 -1.25 2.03 -0.31
CA SER A 128 -0.33 3.15 -0.18
C SER A 128 -0.30 3.69 1.25
N HIS A 129 0.84 4.27 1.61
CA HIS A 129 1.00 4.94 2.91
C HIS A 129 0.20 6.24 2.93
N LEU A 130 -0.35 6.62 4.09
CA LEU A 130 -1.15 7.85 4.25
C LEU A 130 -0.40 9.14 3.88
N GLN A 131 0.93 9.13 3.94
CA GLN A 131 1.75 10.27 3.52
C GLN A 131 1.88 10.40 2.00
N ALA A 132 1.57 9.35 1.26
CA ALA A 132 1.66 9.35 -0.19
C ALA A 132 0.43 10.03 -0.79
N THR A 133 0.41 11.35 -0.79
CA THR A 133 -0.64 12.16 -1.43
C THR A 133 -0.46 12.27 -2.94
N SER A 134 0.75 12.00 -3.42
CA SER A 134 1.11 11.92 -4.85
C SER A 134 2.15 10.81 -5.05
N GLY A 135 2.25 10.34 -6.28
CA GLY A 135 3.10 9.19 -6.60
C GLY A 135 2.54 7.86 -6.06
N PHE A 136 3.33 6.84 -6.16
CA PHE A 136 3.02 5.49 -5.67
C PHE A 136 4.32 4.71 -5.41
N PRO A 137 4.30 3.66 -4.57
CA PRO A 137 5.49 2.87 -4.26
C PRO A 137 5.97 2.05 -5.47
N TRP A 138 7.26 1.74 -5.54
CA TRP A 138 7.87 0.91 -6.58
C TRP A 138 7.13 -0.41 -6.81
N ARG A 139 6.54 -0.98 -5.79
CA ARG A 139 5.73 -2.20 -5.86
C ARG A 139 4.65 -2.12 -6.96
N VAL A 140 4.05 -0.96 -7.17
CA VAL A 140 3.07 -0.75 -8.24
C VAL A 140 3.69 -1.07 -9.60
N MET A 141 4.89 -0.54 -9.87
CA MET A 141 5.60 -0.79 -11.11
C MET A 141 6.03 -2.26 -11.25
N ASP A 142 6.45 -2.87 -10.16
CA ASP A 142 6.83 -4.29 -10.14
C ASP A 142 5.63 -5.19 -10.48
N ILE A 143 4.46 -4.91 -9.90
CA ILE A 143 3.22 -5.63 -10.20
C ILE A 143 2.80 -5.41 -11.65
N MET A 144 2.80 -4.16 -12.13
CA MET A 144 2.45 -3.83 -13.52
C MET A 144 3.39 -4.47 -14.55
N ALA A 145 4.64 -4.74 -14.18
CA ALA A 145 5.63 -5.41 -15.01
C ALA A 145 5.54 -6.94 -14.98
N SER A 146 4.71 -7.50 -14.11
CA SER A 146 4.53 -8.94 -13.88
C SER A 146 3.26 -9.49 -14.53
N ASN A 147 2.97 -10.77 -14.28
CA ASN A 147 1.72 -11.41 -14.72
C ASN A 147 0.54 -11.19 -13.75
N ALA A 148 0.76 -10.52 -12.60
CA ALA A 148 -0.31 -10.19 -11.68
C ALA A 148 -1.09 -8.95 -12.14
N CYS A 149 -2.42 -8.99 -12.02
CA CYS A 149 -3.26 -7.82 -12.22
C CYS A 149 -3.15 -6.90 -11.00
N LEU A 150 -2.70 -5.66 -11.20
CA LEU A 150 -2.63 -4.66 -10.12
C LEU A 150 -4.03 -4.30 -9.64
N VAL A 151 -4.22 -4.31 -8.31
CA VAL A 151 -5.34 -3.67 -7.62
C VAL A 151 -4.74 -2.72 -6.56
N THR A 152 -5.14 -1.47 -6.54
CA THR A 152 -4.53 -0.46 -5.67
C THR A 152 -5.54 0.56 -5.19
N ASP A 153 -5.24 1.26 -4.08
CA ASP A 153 -5.95 2.47 -3.73
C ASP A 153 -5.78 3.54 -4.83
N TYR A 154 -6.81 4.39 -5.00
CA TYR A 154 -6.81 5.39 -6.05
C TYR A 154 -5.74 6.47 -5.82
N HIS A 155 -5.05 6.84 -6.91
CA HIS A 155 -4.16 8.00 -6.99
C HIS A 155 -4.34 8.69 -8.33
N ALA A 156 -4.50 10.00 -8.34
CA ALA A 156 -4.66 10.79 -9.57
C ALA A 156 -3.45 10.68 -10.53
N ASP A 157 -2.28 10.32 -10.00
CA ASP A 157 -1.09 10.09 -10.81
C ASP A 157 -1.21 8.91 -11.77
N PHE A 158 -2.11 7.95 -11.51
CA PHE A 158 -2.35 6.84 -12.45
C PHE A 158 -2.88 7.34 -13.78
N GLU A 159 -3.85 8.24 -13.77
CA GLU A 159 -4.39 8.84 -14.99
C GLU A 159 -3.33 9.63 -15.75
N ARG A 160 -2.54 10.43 -15.03
CA ARG A 160 -1.48 11.25 -15.61
C ARG A 160 -0.35 10.42 -16.25
N LEU A 161 0.04 9.30 -15.62
CA LEU A 161 1.22 8.52 -16.04
C LEU A 161 0.86 7.36 -16.98
N PHE A 162 -0.27 6.73 -16.77
CA PHE A 162 -0.67 5.52 -17.49
C PHE A 162 -1.83 5.75 -18.47
N GLY A 163 -2.36 6.97 -18.49
CA GLY A 163 -3.37 7.37 -19.47
C GLY A 163 -4.66 6.56 -19.36
N ASN A 164 -5.03 5.86 -20.44
CA ASN A 164 -6.32 5.18 -20.54
C ASN A 164 -6.30 3.72 -20.08
N ILE A 165 -5.24 3.27 -19.37
CA ILE A 165 -5.24 1.92 -18.82
C ILE A 165 -6.25 1.88 -17.66
N PRO A 166 -7.25 1.01 -17.70
CA PRO A 166 -8.27 0.93 -16.65
C PRO A 166 -7.71 0.15 -15.43
N ILE A 167 -6.71 0.75 -14.75
CA ILE A 167 -6.11 0.16 -13.55
C ILE A 167 -7.21 0.00 -12.49
N PRO A 168 -7.46 -1.20 -11.97
CA PRO A 168 -8.45 -1.42 -10.94
C PRO A 168 -8.06 -0.72 -9.62
N THR A 169 -8.89 0.21 -9.19
CA THR A 169 -8.69 0.97 -7.95
C THR A 169 -9.82 0.72 -6.97
N TYR A 170 -9.58 1.06 -5.70
CA TYR A 170 -10.58 1.03 -4.64
C TYR A 170 -10.46 2.24 -3.73
N ASP A 171 -11.59 2.68 -3.17
CA ASP A 171 -11.70 3.79 -2.21
C ASP A 171 -12.11 3.33 -0.81
N SER A 172 -12.54 2.07 -0.68
CA SER A 172 -12.95 1.47 0.59
C SER A 172 -12.52 0.00 0.69
N THR A 173 -12.56 -0.54 1.91
CA THR A 173 -12.31 -1.97 2.16
C THR A 173 -13.33 -2.87 1.46
N GLY A 174 -14.60 -2.46 1.43
CA GLY A 174 -15.67 -3.19 0.74
C GLY A 174 -15.49 -3.17 -0.77
N GLU A 175 -15.01 -2.06 -1.32
CA GLU A 175 -14.71 -1.95 -2.74
C GLU A 175 -13.47 -2.77 -3.10
N ALA A 176 -12.41 -2.76 -2.27
CA ALA A 176 -11.24 -3.63 -2.46
C ALA A 176 -11.65 -5.10 -2.58
N TYR A 177 -12.52 -5.57 -1.68
CA TYR A 177 -13.08 -6.92 -1.75
C TYR A 177 -13.83 -7.18 -3.05
N THR A 178 -14.73 -6.26 -3.41
CA THR A 178 -15.58 -6.39 -4.61
C THR A 178 -14.74 -6.45 -5.88
N VAL A 179 -13.78 -5.54 -6.03
CA VAL A 179 -12.87 -5.45 -7.18
C VAL A 179 -12.03 -6.72 -7.28
N CYS A 180 -11.40 -7.14 -6.19
CA CYS A 180 -10.61 -8.38 -6.18
C CYS A 180 -11.46 -9.60 -6.54
N ARG A 181 -12.65 -9.75 -5.96
CA ARG A 181 -13.55 -10.86 -6.24
C ARG A 181 -14.00 -10.90 -7.71
N GLN A 182 -14.34 -9.74 -8.28
CA GLN A 182 -14.71 -9.65 -9.69
C GLN A 182 -13.56 -10.07 -10.59
N LEU A 183 -12.37 -9.54 -10.35
CA LEU A 183 -11.18 -9.86 -11.13
C LEU A 183 -10.74 -11.31 -10.99
N LEU A 184 -10.89 -11.93 -9.82
CA LEU A 184 -10.60 -13.37 -9.67
C LEU A 184 -11.46 -14.24 -10.57
N ASN A 185 -12.70 -13.82 -10.85
CA ASN A 185 -13.66 -14.54 -11.68
C ASN A 185 -13.63 -14.12 -13.17
N ASP A 186 -12.89 -13.08 -13.54
CA ASP A 186 -12.81 -12.57 -14.91
C ASP A 186 -11.36 -12.61 -15.42
N GLU A 187 -10.94 -13.77 -15.89
CA GLU A 187 -9.59 -14.00 -16.41
C GLU A 187 -9.31 -13.14 -17.65
N LYS A 188 -10.30 -13.00 -18.53
CA LYS A 188 -10.14 -12.20 -19.75
C LYS A 188 -9.83 -10.75 -19.41
N ARG A 189 -10.61 -10.14 -18.54
CA ARG A 189 -10.39 -8.76 -18.08
C ARG A 189 -9.03 -8.61 -17.40
N ARG A 190 -8.63 -9.57 -16.52
CA ARG A 190 -7.30 -9.53 -15.90
C ARG A 190 -6.20 -9.54 -16.95
N SER A 191 -6.27 -10.46 -17.92
CA SER A 191 -5.23 -10.61 -18.95
C SER A 191 -5.12 -9.36 -19.84
N GLU A 192 -6.24 -8.74 -20.18
CA GLU A 192 -6.27 -7.49 -20.95
C GLU A 192 -5.59 -6.33 -20.18
N ILE A 193 -5.87 -6.18 -18.88
CA ILE A 193 -5.24 -5.15 -18.03
C ILE A 193 -3.74 -5.41 -17.88
N VAL A 194 -3.35 -6.66 -17.60
CA VAL A 194 -1.93 -7.04 -17.47
C VAL A 194 -1.17 -6.73 -18.76
N ALA A 195 -1.69 -7.11 -19.92
CA ALA A 195 -1.05 -6.83 -21.20
C ALA A 195 -0.83 -5.33 -21.44
N GLN A 196 -1.83 -4.49 -21.14
CA GLN A 196 -1.72 -3.03 -21.26
C GLN A 196 -0.70 -2.45 -20.27
N CYS A 197 -0.67 -2.95 -19.03
CA CYS A 197 0.32 -2.56 -18.03
C CYS A 197 1.74 -2.91 -18.48
N GLN A 198 1.97 -4.14 -18.90
CA GLN A 198 3.28 -4.61 -19.39
C GLN A 198 3.75 -3.79 -20.60
N GLU A 199 2.87 -3.52 -21.56
CA GLU A 199 3.20 -2.72 -22.75
C GLU A 199 3.70 -1.32 -22.35
N VAL A 200 2.98 -0.63 -21.46
CA VAL A 200 3.38 0.72 -21.05
C VAL A 200 4.67 0.72 -20.24
N ILE A 201 4.86 -0.27 -19.37
CA ILE A 201 6.11 -0.43 -18.61
C ILE A 201 7.27 -0.67 -19.57
N ASP A 202 7.13 -1.60 -20.50
CA ASP A 202 8.21 -1.95 -21.44
C ASP A 202 8.56 -0.80 -22.35
N ARG A 203 7.59 0.01 -22.76
CA ARG A 203 7.80 1.11 -23.67
C ARG A 203 8.34 2.38 -23.01
N LYS A 204 8.00 2.65 -21.74
CA LYS A 204 8.27 3.96 -21.12
C LYS A 204 9.03 3.91 -19.81
N TYR A 205 8.88 2.86 -19.01
CA TYR A 205 9.28 2.87 -17.60
C TYR A 205 10.37 1.86 -17.22
N ARG A 206 10.87 1.06 -18.19
CA ARG A 206 12.08 0.27 -17.94
C ARG A 206 13.26 1.18 -17.71
N PHE A 207 14.19 0.75 -16.86
CA PHE A 207 15.36 1.53 -16.47
C PHE A 207 16.13 2.12 -17.66
N LYS A 208 16.27 1.34 -18.74
CA LYS A 208 16.88 1.78 -20.01
C LYS A 208 16.25 3.05 -20.62
N HIS A 209 14.98 3.36 -20.30
CA HIS A 209 14.28 4.54 -20.78
C HIS A 209 14.36 5.71 -19.80
N LEU A 210 14.64 5.43 -18.53
CA LEU A 210 14.75 6.43 -17.47
C LEU A 210 16.18 6.99 -17.37
N LEU A 211 17.18 6.16 -17.63
CA LEU A 211 18.59 6.55 -17.56
C LEU A 211 18.93 7.80 -18.40
N PRO A 212 18.57 7.88 -19.70
CA PRO A 212 18.87 9.07 -20.50
C PRO A 212 18.26 10.35 -19.93
N LYS A 213 17.06 10.25 -19.33
CA LYS A 213 16.40 11.39 -18.69
C LYS A 213 17.10 11.81 -17.39
N LEU A 214 17.61 10.84 -16.63
CA LEU A 214 18.41 11.12 -15.44
C LEU A 214 19.74 11.78 -15.81
N GLU A 215 20.42 11.31 -16.86
CA GLU A 215 21.64 11.92 -17.38
C GLU A 215 21.40 13.36 -17.85
N GLU A 216 20.33 13.58 -18.64
CA GLU A 216 19.94 14.90 -19.12
C GLU A 216 19.67 15.88 -17.96
N ASN A 217 18.91 15.45 -16.96
CA ASN A 217 18.51 16.30 -15.83
C ASN A 217 19.65 16.53 -14.82
N SER A 218 20.55 15.57 -14.66
CA SER A 218 21.65 15.66 -13.69
C SER A 218 22.93 16.23 -14.27
N GLY A 219 23.08 16.21 -15.59
CA GLY A 219 24.33 16.54 -16.28
C GLY A 219 25.45 15.52 -16.06
N VAL A 220 25.14 14.38 -15.41
CA VAL A 220 26.12 13.31 -15.11
C VAL A 220 25.87 12.12 -16.01
N LYS A 221 26.89 11.66 -16.74
CA LYS A 221 26.84 10.42 -17.51
C LYS A 221 26.94 9.22 -16.57
N LEU A 222 25.97 8.36 -16.62
CA LEU A 222 25.93 7.11 -15.84
C LEU A 222 26.53 6.00 -16.69
N HIS A 223 27.64 5.43 -16.24
CA HIS A 223 28.26 4.26 -16.88
C HIS A 223 27.62 3.01 -16.26
N VAL A 224 26.79 2.32 -17.04
CA VAL A 224 26.15 1.03 -16.65
C VAL A 224 26.85 -0.09 -17.41
#